data_f80d5168a4fd0d3d929fecdbde6501b5
#
_entry.id   f80d5168a4fd0d3d929fecdbde6501b5
#
_cell.length_a   1.000
_cell.length_b   1.000
_cell.length_c   1.000
_cell.angle_alpha   90.00
_cell.angle_beta   90.00
_cell.angle_gamma   90.00
#
_symmetry.space_group_name_H-M   'P 1'
#
loop_
_entity.id
_entity.type
_entity.pdbx_description
1 polymer ?
#
loop_
_entity_poly.entity_id
_entity_poly.type
_entity_poly.pdbx_seq_one_letter_code
_entity_poly.pdbx_strand_id
1 'polypeptide(L)'
;GLLEASNRLYISCIARNNEDIMELEDILRQYSADKIEFVSKTTNPQRFEFPALDYMYEKSQHEDFLFYYFHTKGITYQTTLHQEDREFKGFVDKIVAWRRMMEYFLMNQWKVAVNTLQAGYDTYGSYLFPPFRNRMYAGNFWWAKASYFRTLPALDEDTKLHNRFMAEEWLLSLPGVKPFSAFDTVADLYFVRIPPTIYEVGRHSLFDSLRFCAIYTYRKYQRKWFGYSYKQHCQQKFQQLKQSL
;
A
#
# COMPACT_ATOMS: atom_id res chain seq x y z
N GLY A 1 -10.08 13.64 -12.49
CA GLY A 1 -9.57 12.55 -11.66
C GLY A 1 -9.17 13.01 -10.26
N LEU A 2 -8.58 12.12 -9.45
CA LEU A 2 -8.18 12.45 -8.08
C LEU A 2 -7.16 13.60 -8.01
N LEU A 3 -6.13 13.60 -8.87
CA LEU A 3 -5.12 14.66 -8.90
C LEU A 3 -5.72 16.04 -9.22
N GLU A 4 -6.69 16.09 -10.11
CA GLU A 4 -7.40 17.34 -10.44
C GLU A 4 -8.20 17.86 -9.24
N ALA A 5 -8.82 16.95 -8.48
CA ALA A 5 -9.60 17.28 -7.30
C ALA A 5 -8.72 17.57 -6.05
N SER A 6 -7.45 17.21 -6.09
CA SER A 6 -6.51 17.43 -4.98
C SER A 6 -5.89 18.82 -5.06
N ASN A 7 -5.61 19.39 -3.89
CA ASN A 7 -4.88 20.67 -3.80
C ASN A 7 -3.40 20.49 -4.10
N ARG A 8 -2.78 19.43 -3.54
CA ARG A 8 -1.35 19.14 -3.64
C ARG A 8 -1.10 17.64 -3.70
N LEU A 9 -0.01 17.27 -4.37
CA LEU A 9 0.62 15.96 -4.32
C LEU A 9 2.02 16.11 -3.72
N TYR A 10 2.21 15.59 -2.52
CA TYR A 10 3.49 15.58 -1.84
C TYR A 10 4.25 14.30 -2.16
N ILE A 11 5.51 14.42 -2.55
CA ILE A 11 6.35 13.28 -2.94
C ILE A 11 7.55 13.18 -2.02
N SER A 12 7.68 12.03 -1.37
CA SER A 12 8.93 11.60 -0.74
C SER A 12 9.60 10.58 -1.65
N CYS A 13 10.79 10.88 -2.12
CA CYS A 13 11.54 10.06 -3.05
C CYS A 13 12.75 9.39 -2.37
N ILE A 14 12.84 8.07 -2.52
CA ILE A 14 14.04 7.29 -2.19
C ILE A 14 14.54 6.67 -3.48
N ALA A 15 15.73 7.07 -3.92
CA ALA A 15 16.32 6.62 -5.18
C ALA A 15 17.69 5.96 -4.95
N ARG A 16 18.23 5.33 -5.98
CA ARG A 16 19.57 4.70 -5.92
C ARG A 16 20.69 5.74 -5.90
N ASN A 17 20.48 6.84 -6.61
CA ASN A 17 21.43 7.95 -6.77
C ASN A 17 20.68 9.25 -7.04
N ASN A 18 21.40 10.35 -7.14
CA ASN A 18 20.81 11.66 -7.39
C ASN A 18 20.32 11.85 -8.83
N GLU A 19 20.90 11.14 -9.79
CA GLU A 19 20.49 11.15 -11.20
C GLU A 19 19.06 10.60 -11.34
N ASP A 20 18.74 9.50 -10.67
CA ASP A 20 17.39 8.92 -10.63
C ASP A 20 16.37 9.93 -10.04
N ILE A 21 16.78 10.74 -9.06
CA ILE A 21 15.92 11.80 -8.48
C ILE A 21 15.65 12.89 -9.51
N MET A 22 16.69 13.36 -10.20
CA MET A 22 16.55 14.39 -11.23
C MET A 22 15.68 13.92 -12.39
N GLU A 23 15.88 12.69 -12.85
CA GLU A 23 15.04 12.08 -13.89
C GLU A 23 13.55 12.03 -13.49
N LEU A 24 13.28 11.62 -12.25
CA LEU A 24 11.92 11.61 -11.72
C LEU A 24 11.31 13.02 -11.67
N GLU A 25 12.07 14.02 -11.25
CA GLU A 25 11.62 15.41 -11.25
C GLU A 25 11.27 15.90 -12.66
N ASP A 26 12.11 15.62 -13.64
CA ASP A 26 11.90 16.01 -15.03
C ASP A 26 10.66 15.33 -15.63
N ILE A 27 10.45 14.05 -15.33
CA ILE A 27 9.24 13.34 -15.73
C ILE A 27 7.99 13.99 -15.10
N LEU A 28 8.04 14.29 -13.81
CA LEU A 28 6.87 14.82 -13.09
C LEU A 28 6.55 16.27 -13.45
N ARG A 29 7.53 17.07 -13.87
CA ARG A 29 7.30 18.43 -14.40
C ARG A 29 6.43 18.46 -15.66
N GLN A 30 6.35 17.36 -16.41
CA GLN A 30 5.50 17.23 -17.59
C GLN A 30 4.01 17.07 -17.23
N TYR A 31 3.71 16.78 -15.98
CA TYR A 31 2.36 16.70 -15.44
C TYR A 31 2.09 17.92 -14.56
N SER A 32 0.99 18.06 -13.94
CA SER A 32 0.53 19.17 -13.09
C SER A 32 1.62 19.72 -12.13
N ALA A 33 2.65 20.39 -12.67
CA ALA A 33 3.83 20.86 -11.94
C ALA A 33 3.50 21.83 -10.79
N ASP A 34 2.42 22.59 -10.94
CA ASP A 34 1.88 23.51 -9.93
C ASP A 34 1.33 22.81 -8.70
N LYS A 35 0.96 21.53 -8.80
CA LYS A 35 0.41 20.72 -7.69
C LYS A 35 1.40 19.76 -7.07
N ILE A 36 2.54 19.53 -7.70
CA ILE A 36 3.52 18.51 -7.27
C ILE A 36 4.63 19.18 -6.45
N GLU A 37 4.87 18.66 -5.26
CA GLU A 37 5.89 19.16 -4.34
C GLU A 37 6.72 18.00 -3.78
N PHE A 38 8.05 18.07 -3.93
CA PHE A 38 8.96 17.13 -3.29
C PHE A 38 9.25 17.55 -1.87
N VAL A 39 8.81 16.77 -0.91
CA VAL A 39 8.98 17.03 0.53
C VAL A 39 10.20 16.34 1.12
N SER A 40 10.68 15.28 0.46
CA SER A 40 11.91 14.60 0.84
C SER A 40 12.55 13.93 -0.36
N LYS A 41 13.88 14.01 -0.44
CA LYS A 41 14.72 13.35 -1.44
C LYS A 41 15.89 12.72 -0.73
N THR A 42 16.09 11.43 -0.88
CA THR A 42 17.19 10.71 -0.22
C THR A 42 17.65 9.51 -1.03
N THR A 43 18.91 9.16 -0.90
CA THR A 43 19.49 7.92 -1.42
C THR A 43 19.63 6.85 -0.34
N ASN A 44 19.18 7.13 0.90
CA ASN A 44 19.22 6.16 1.98
C ASN A 44 17.96 5.28 1.99
N PRO A 45 18.06 3.99 1.59
CA PRO A 45 16.90 3.10 1.52
C PRO A 45 16.33 2.73 2.91
N GLN A 46 17.07 2.98 3.99
CA GLN A 46 16.61 2.69 5.36
C GLN A 46 15.64 3.75 5.90
N ARG A 47 15.42 4.83 5.16
CA ARG A 47 14.40 5.82 5.52
C ARG A 47 12.97 5.32 5.27
N PHE A 48 12.80 4.29 4.46
CA PHE A 48 11.49 3.69 4.13
C PHE A 48 10.42 4.74 3.85
N GLU A 49 9.21 4.55 4.33
CA GLU A 49 8.07 5.45 4.18
C GLU A 49 8.07 6.64 5.18
N PHE A 50 8.95 6.64 6.17
CA PHE A 50 8.92 7.61 7.27
C PHE A 50 9.02 9.07 6.83
N PRO A 51 9.84 9.48 5.86
CA PRO A 51 9.91 10.89 5.49
C PRO A 51 8.57 11.48 4.98
N ALA A 52 7.75 10.66 4.30
CA ALA A 52 6.42 11.08 3.89
C ALA A 52 5.46 11.18 5.10
N LEU A 53 5.52 10.21 6.00
CA LEU A 53 4.68 10.18 7.21
C LEU A 53 5.03 11.32 8.17
N ASP A 54 6.32 11.60 8.37
CA ASP A 54 6.80 12.71 9.20
C ASP A 54 6.32 14.06 8.66
N TYR A 55 6.44 14.27 7.35
CA TYR A 55 5.96 15.50 6.72
C TYR A 55 4.44 15.68 6.93
N MET A 56 3.67 14.62 6.72
CA MET A 56 2.21 14.69 6.91
C MET A 56 1.84 14.86 8.38
N TYR A 57 2.60 14.25 9.29
CA TYR A 57 2.39 14.43 10.73
C TYR A 57 2.62 15.87 11.15
N GLU A 58 3.75 16.46 10.76
CA GLU A 58 4.08 17.86 11.04
C GLU A 58 3.02 18.82 10.46
N LYS A 59 2.68 18.63 9.18
CA LYS A 59 1.64 19.43 8.54
C LYS A 59 0.30 19.32 9.25
N SER A 60 -0.06 18.16 9.75
CA SER A 60 -1.32 17.93 10.48
C SER A 60 -1.39 18.67 11.81
N GLN A 61 -0.25 19.08 12.40
CA GLN A 61 -0.25 19.87 13.63
C GLN A 61 -0.80 21.30 13.41
N HIS A 62 -0.73 21.81 12.19
CA HIS A 62 -1.01 23.20 11.86
C HIS A 62 -2.23 23.38 10.96
N GLU A 63 -2.67 22.36 10.24
CA GLU A 63 -3.72 22.45 9.23
C GLU A 63 -4.74 21.31 9.36
N ASP A 64 -5.99 21.59 8.95
CA ASP A 64 -7.03 20.56 8.81
C ASP A 64 -7.24 20.23 7.34
N PHE A 65 -7.08 18.95 6.99
CA PHE A 65 -7.25 18.43 5.63
C PHE A 65 -7.58 16.94 5.68
N LEU A 66 -8.06 16.42 4.54
CA LEU A 66 -8.13 14.99 4.24
C LEU A 66 -6.98 14.65 3.32
N PHE A 67 -6.32 13.52 3.54
CA PHE A 67 -5.21 13.10 2.70
C PHE A 67 -5.23 11.61 2.40
N TYR A 68 -4.68 11.29 1.23
CA TYR A 68 -4.46 9.94 0.76
C TYR A 68 -2.98 9.62 0.77
N TYR A 69 -2.60 8.56 1.46
CA TYR A 69 -1.25 8.03 1.48
C TYR A 69 -1.15 6.79 0.60
N PHE A 70 -0.14 6.75 -0.25
CA PHE A 70 0.21 5.59 -1.07
C PHE A 70 1.72 5.56 -1.35
N HIS A 71 2.21 4.42 -1.81
CA HIS A 71 3.61 4.24 -2.16
C HIS A 71 3.77 3.28 -3.36
N THR A 72 4.99 3.11 -3.85
CA THR A 72 5.31 2.25 -5.00
C THR A 72 5.22 0.76 -4.65
N LYS A 73 4.00 0.23 -4.52
CA LYS A 73 3.72 -1.17 -4.14
C LYS A 73 4.26 -2.16 -5.16
N GLY A 74 5.16 -3.04 -4.68
CA GLY A 74 5.64 -4.17 -5.48
C GLY A 74 6.66 -3.82 -6.56
N ILE A 75 7.14 -2.57 -6.63
CA ILE A 75 8.15 -2.15 -7.62
C ILE A 75 9.41 -3.00 -7.55
N THR A 76 9.79 -3.47 -6.36
CA THR A 76 10.94 -4.35 -6.14
C THR A 76 10.91 -5.63 -6.99
N TYR A 77 9.69 -6.12 -7.31
CA TYR A 77 9.49 -7.32 -8.12
C TYR A 77 9.23 -7.04 -9.59
N GLN A 78 9.13 -5.77 -10.00
CA GLN A 78 8.94 -5.37 -11.40
C GLN A 78 10.30 -5.34 -12.11
N THR A 79 10.77 -6.51 -12.49
CA THR A 79 12.03 -6.70 -13.24
C THR A 79 11.76 -7.56 -14.47
N THR A 80 12.65 -7.56 -15.43
CA THR A 80 12.57 -8.43 -16.62
C THR A 80 12.58 -9.92 -16.26
N LEU A 81 13.17 -10.28 -15.12
CA LEU A 81 13.29 -11.66 -14.63
C LEU A 81 11.96 -12.39 -14.50
N HIS A 82 10.86 -11.69 -14.16
CA HIS A 82 9.55 -12.32 -14.00
C HIS A 82 8.93 -12.80 -15.33
N GLN A 83 9.45 -12.34 -16.47
CA GLN A 83 8.94 -12.74 -17.79
C GLN A 83 9.38 -14.16 -18.17
N GLU A 84 10.52 -14.59 -17.68
CA GLU A 84 11.12 -15.90 -17.99
C GLU A 84 10.59 -17.01 -17.09
N ASP A 85 10.29 -16.71 -15.83
CA ASP A 85 9.80 -17.70 -14.87
C ASP A 85 8.29 -17.59 -14.66
N ARG A 86 7.54 -18.63 -15.07
CA ARG A 86 6.06 -18.67 -14.99
C ARG A 86 5.54 -18.57 -13.57
N GLU A 87 6.21 -19.14 -12.59
CA GLU A 87 5.77 -19.12 -11.19
C GLU A 87 5.99 -17.75 -10.57
N PHE A 88 7.17 -17.16 -10.79
CA PHE A 88 7.48 -15.81 -10.33
C PHE A 88 6.59 -14.77 -11.01
N LYS A 89 6.36 -14.89 -12.31
CA LYS A 89 5.36 -14.07 -13.03
C LYS A 89 3.98 -14.15 -12.36
N GLY A 90 3.52 -15.37 -12.05
CA GLY A 90 2.26 -15.57 -11.33
C GLY A 90 2.23 -14.94 -9.92
N PHE A 91 3.37 -14.79 -9.25
CA PHE A 91 3.50 -14.07 -8.00
C PHE A 91 3.38 -12.56 -8.20
N VAL A 92 4.09 -12.00 -9.17
CA VAL A 92 4.01 -10.57 -9.53
C VAL A 92 2.60 -10.19 -9.97
N ASP A 93 1.93 -11.02 -10.76
CA ASP A 93 0.54 -10.80 -11.18
C ASP A 93 -0.43 -10.67 -10.00
N LYS A 94 -0.21 -11.38 -8.88
CA LYS A 94 -1.00 -11.21 -7.66
C LYS A 94 -0.77 -9.86 -7.01
N ILE A 95 0.47 -9.42 -6.94
CA ILE A 95 0.83 -8.11 -6.37
C ILE A 95 0.23 -6.97 -7.20
N VAL A 96 0.29 -7.09 -8.53
CA VAL A 96 -0.33 -6.12 -9.46
C VAL A 96 -1.85 -6.11 -9.31
N ALA A 97 -2.49 -7.29 -9.22
CA ALA A 97 -3.94 -7.38 -9.02
C ALA A 97 -4.36 -6.76 -7.67
N TRP A 98 -3.57 -6.99 -6.62
CA TRP A 98 -3.78 -6.37 -5.32
C TRP A 98 -3.65 -4.85 -5.37
N ARG A 99 -2.59 -4.33 -6.01
CA ARG A 99 -2.42 -2.89 -6.20
C ARG A 99 -3.62 -2.27 -6.94
N ARG A 100 -4.09 -2.89 -8.03
CA ARG A 100 -5.28 -2.44 -8.77
C ARG A 100 -6.54 -2.39 -7.91
N MET A 101 -6.71 -3.34 -6.99
CA MET A 101 -7.82 -3.32 -6.04
C MET A 101 -7.71 -2.11 -5.09
N MET A 102 -6.52 -1.83 -4.56
CA MET A 102 -6.30 -0.64 -3.73
C MET A 102 -6.56 0.66 -4.51
N GLU A 103 -6.05 0.76 -5.73
CA GLU A 103 -6.29 1.90 -6.63
C GLU A 103 -7.80 2.08 -6.91
N TYR A 104 -8.53 0.99 -7.11
CA TYR A 104 -9.98 1.06 -7.31
C TYR A 104 -10.69 1.70 -6.13
N PHE A 105 -10.49 1.19 -4.90
CA PHE A 105 -11.18 1.71 -3.72
C PHE A 105 -10.70 3.09 -3.29
N LEU A 106 -9.41 3.39 -3.44
CA LEU A 106 -8.78 4.54 -2.81
C LEU A 106 -8.54 5.70 -3.78
N MET A 107 -8.39 5.42 -5.08
CA MET A 107 -8.19 6.45 -6.11
C MET A 107 -9.42 6.62 -7.00
N ASN A 108 -9.97 5.53 -7.56
CA ASN A 108 -11.12 5.65 -8.47
C ASN A 108 -12.40 5.99 -7.71
N GLN A 109 -12.58 5.44 -6.51
CA GLN A 109 -13.72 5.67 -5.62
C GLN A 109 -13.40 6.71 -4.51
N TRP A 110 -12.49 7.65 -4.75
CA TRP A 110 -12.03 8.61 -3.75
C TRP A 110 -13.16 9.42 -3.08
N LYS A 111 -14.26 9.70 -3.80
CA LYS A 111 -15.43 10.40 -3.23
C LYS A 111 -16.08 9.59 -2.10
N VAL A 112 -16.08 8.25 -2.21
CA VAL A 112 -16.57 7.38 -1.15
C VAL A 112 -15.69 7.51 0.09
N ALA A 113 -14.37 7.52 -0.09
CA ALA A 113 -13.43 7.71 1.02
C ALA A 113 -13.64 9.06 1.72
N VAL A 114 -13.75 10.15 0.97
CA VAL A 114 -14.01 11.50 1.50
C VAL A 114 -15.32 11.53 2.29
N ASN A 115 -16.43 11.03 1.72
CA ASN A 115 -17.73 11.00 2.38
C ASN A 115 -17.70 10.15 3.68
N THR A 116 -16.98 9.02 3.65
CA THR A 116 -16.83 8.17 4.84
C THR A 116 -16.08 8.88 5.96
N LEU A 117 -14.99 9.57 5.64
CA LEU A 117 -14.28 10.39 6.64
C LEU A 117 -15.15 11.52 7.18
N GLN A 118 -15.92 12.19 6.34
CA GLN A 118 -16.87 13.23 6.76
C GLN A 118 -18.00 12.68 7.63
N ALA A 119 -18.41 11.41 7.43
CA ALA A 119 -19.40 10.72 8.25
C ALA A 119 -18.87 10.30 9.65
N GLY A 120 -17.63 10.64 10.00
CA GLY A 120 -17.09 10.47 11.35
C GLY A 120 -16.10 9.32 11.53
N TYR A 121 -15.70 8.63 10.46
CA TYR A 121 -14.56 7.72 10.48
C TYR A 121 -13.24 8.51 10.48
N ASP A 122 -12.21 7.97 11.11
CA ASP A 122 -10.89 8.62 11.20
C ASP A 122 -9.99 8.25 10.03
N THR A 123 -10.10 7.02 9.55
CA THR A 123 -9.32 6.47 8.46
C THR A 123 -10.18 5.61 7.53
N TYR A 124 -9.74 5.46 6.27
CA TYR A 124 -10.38 4.64 5.26
C TYR A 124 -9.32 3.89 4.45
N GLY A 125 -9.46 2.59 4.31
CA GLY A 125 -8.54 1.75 3.54
C GLY A 125 -9.23 0.66 2.76
N SER A 126 -8.49 -0.04 1.89
CA SER A 126 -9.05 -1.10 1.04
C SER A 126 -9.57 -2.26 1.86
N TYR A 127 -8.77 -2.80 2.78
CA TYR A 127 -9.21 -3.76 3.79
C TYR A 127 -8.24 -3.83 4.97
N LEU A 128 -8.80 -4.11 6.16
CA LEU A 128 -8.03 -4.31 7.38
C LEU A 128 -7.41 -5.71 7.39
N PHE A 129 -6.12 -5.79 7.71
CA PHE A 129 -5.49 -7.08 7.96
C PHE A 129 -6.12 -7.73 9.20
N PRO A 130 -6.32 -9.07 9.23
CA PRO A 130 -7.04 -9.70 10.35
C PRO A 130 -6.49 -9.32 11.71
N PRO A 131 -7.36 -9.01 12.68
CA PRO A 131 -7.08 -8.17 13.86
C PRO A 131 -6.31 -8.84 15.00
N PHE A 132 -5.63 -9.96 14.77
CA PHE A 132 -5.13 -10.77 15.90
C PHE A 132 -3.76 -10.35 16.43
N ARG A 133 -3.01 -9.48 15.74
CA ARG A 133 -1.71 -9.01 16.24
C ARG A 133 -1.46 -7.53 15.99
N ASN A 134 -1.57 -7.05 14.75
CA ASN A 134 -1.27 -5.67 14.40
C ASN A 134 -2.35 -5.14 13.46
N ARG A 135 -3.02 -4.07 13.86
CA ARG A 135 -4.02 -3.43 13.02
C ARG A 135 -3.31 -2.61 11.95
N MET A 136 -3.53 -2.95 10.69
CA MET A 136 -3.05 -2.16 9.55
C MET A 136 -3.95 -2.35 8.35
N TYR A 137 -3.95 -1.39 7.45
CA TYR A 137 -4.51 -1.59 6.13
C TYR A 137 -3.54 -2.41 5.28
N ALA A 138 -4.03 -3.52 4.74
CA ALA A 138 -3.19 -4.38 3.93
C ALA A 138 -2.70 -3.67 2.68
N GLY A 139 -1.38 -3.60 2.54
CA GLY A 139 -0.73 -2.89 1.44
C GLY A 139 -0.36 -1.45 1.72
N ASN A 140 -0.75 -0.91 2.87
CA ASN A 140 -0.39 0.42 3.39
C ASN A 140 -0.78 1.58 2.46
N PHE A 141 -1.97 1.49 1.85
CA PHE A 141 -2.63 2.58 1.12
C PHE A 141 -3.89 2.96 1.89
N TRP A 142 -4.05 4.23 2.22
CA TRP A 142 -5.16 4.68 3.06
C TRP A 142 -5.42 6.18 2.98
N TRP A 143 -6.64 6.57 3.36
CA TRP A 143 -7.06 7.94 3.61
C TRP A 143 -7.13 8.19 5.10
N ALA A 144 -6.83 9.42 5.53
CA ALA A 144 -7.00 9.85 6.92
C ALA A 144 -7.38 11.33 7.01
N LYS A 145 -7.92 11.70 8.19
CA LYS A 145 -8.11 13.09 8.59
C LYS A 145 -6.86 13.62 9.30
N ALA A 146 -6.43 14.84 9.01
CA ALA A 146 -5.37 15.51 9.74
C ALA A 146 -5.70 15.62 11.24
N SER A 147 -6.97 15.90 11.57
CA SER A 147 -7.41 15.99 12.98
C SER A 147 -7.23 14.70 13.78
N TYR A 148 -7.35 13.53 13.15
CA TYR A 148 -6.99 12.27 13.78
C TYR A 148 -5.46 12.04 13.76
N PHE A 149 -4.81 12.30 12.62
CA PHE A 149 -3.39 12.01 12.42
C PHE A 149 -2.49 12.74 13.42
N ARG A 150 -2.83 13.98 13.76
CA ARG A 150 -2.11 14.77 14.79
C ARG A 150 -2.21 14.21 16.20
N THR A 151 -3.19 13.35 16.48
CA THR A 151 -3.33 12.71 17.81
C THR A 151 -2.43 11.48 17.97
N LEU A 152 -1.84 10.98 16.89
CA LEU A 152 -0.91 9.86 16.94
C LEU A 152 0.35 10.26 17.72
N PRO A 153 1.00 9.32 18.42
CA PRO A 153 2.28 9.60 19.06
C PRO A 153 3.34 9.87 17.98
N ALA A 154 4.18 10.87 18.18
CA ALA A 154 5.34 11.08 17.30
C ALA A 154 6.23 9.84 17.31
N LEU A 155 6.72 9.43 16.13
CA LEU A 155 7.67 8.34 16.02
C LEU A 155 9.08 8.88 16.23
N ASP A 156 9.78 8.36 17.23
CA ASP A 156 11.18 8.67 17.46
C ASP A 156 12.11 8.01 16.42
N GLU A 157 13.31 8.53 16.26
CA GLU A 157 14.27 8.06 15.25
C GLU A 157 14.76 6.63 15.55
N ASP A 158 14.84 6.23 16.80
CA ASP A 158 15.24 4.87 17.19
C ASP A 158 14.21 3.84 16.71
N THR A 159 12.92 4.12 16.95
CA THR A 159 11.81 3.30 16.45
C THR A 159 11.84 3.18 14.92
N LYS A 160 12.07 4.30 14.20
CA LYS A 160 12.13 4.32 12.73
C LYS A 160 13.28 3.47 12.19
N LEU A 161 14.44 3.52 12.85
CA LEU A 161 15.63 2.77 12.43
C LEU A 161 15.49 1.26 12.65
N HIS A 162 14.86 0.84 13.75
CA HIS A 162 14.83 -0.56 14.15
C HIS A 162 13.52 -1.29 13.81
N ASN A 163 12.44 -0.57 13.56
CA ASN A 163 11.14 -1.16 13.26
C ASN A 163 10.44 -0.53 12.04
N ARG A 164 10.85 -0.97 10.85
CA ARG A 164 10.21 -0.53 9.60
C ARG A 164 8.70 -0.79 9.53
N PHE A 165 8.19 -1.79 10.25
CA PHE A 165 6.76 -2.12 10.24
C PHE A 165 5.90 -1.08 10.96
N MET A 166 6.51 -0.22 11.78
CA MET A 166 5.78 0.91 12.37
C MET A 166 5.18 1.82 11.30
N ALA A 167 5.79 1.96 10.13
CA ALA A 167 5.20 2.72 9.02
C ALA A 167 3.84 2.15 8.56
N GLU A 168 3.59 0.86 8.77
CA GLU A 168 2.33 0.20 8.41
C GLU A 168 1.33 0.16 9.58
N GLU A 169 1.81 0.05 10.83
CA GLU A 169 1.02 -0.19 12.03
C GLU A 169 0.64 1.08 12.78
N TRP A 170 1.44 2.13 12.65
CA TRP A 170 1.32 3.37 13.40
C TRP A 170 -0.04 4.05 13.23
N LEU A 171 -0.57 4.10 12.01
CA LEU A 171 -1.84 4.74 11.71
C LEU A 171 -2.99 4.24 12.60
N LEU A 172 -3.01 2.97 12.96
CA LEU A 172 -4.11 2.36 13.70
C LEU A 172 -3.71 1.97 15.15
N SER A 173 -2.63 2.57 15.66
CA SER A 173 -2.07 2.24 16.98
C SER A 173 -2.91 2.74 18.16
N LEU A 174 -3.70 3.81 17.97
CA LEU A 174 -4.49 4.37 19.07
C LEU A 174 -5.73 3.53 19.38
N PRO A 175 -6.03 3.33 20.68
CA PRO A 175 -7.34 2.79 21.09
C PRO A 175 -8.45 3.75 20.71
N GLY A 176 -9.59 3.24 20.23
CA GLY A 176 -10.73 4.04 19.87
C GLY A 176 -10.72 4.66 18.47
N VAL A 177 -9.66 4.48 17.69
CA VAL A 177 -9.66 4.82 16.25
C VAL A 177 -10.84 4.17 15.55
N LYS A 178 -11.49 4.90 14.66
CA LYS A 178 -12.63 4.44 13.84
C LYS A 178 -12.17 4.20 12.41
N PRO A 179 -11.58 3.03 12.11
CA PRO A 179 -11.15 2.69 10.77
C PRO A 179 -12.35 2.20 9.94
N PHE A 180 -12.37 2.54 8.66
CA PHE A 180 -13.32 1.97 7.68
C PHE A 180 -12.58 1.05 6.72
N SER A 181 -13.11 -0.16 6.51
CA SER A 181 -12.63 -1.12 5.54
C SER A 181 -13.58 -1.16 4.33
N ALA A 182 -13.09 -0.81 3.15
CA ALA A 182 -13.91 -0.76 1.94
C ALA A 182 -14.26 -2.16 1.41
N PHE A 183 -13.48 -3.16 1.79
CA PHE A 183 -13.65 -4.54 1.37
C PHE A 183 -13.38 -5.51 2.51
N ASP A 184 -14.25 -6.48 2.71
CA ASP A 184 -14.09 -7.50 3.75
C ASP A 184 -13.43 -8.75 3.20
N THR A 185 -12.20 -8.99 3.62
CA THR A 185 -11.48 -10.23 3.33
C THR A 185 -10.48 -10.55 4.43
N VAL A 186 -10.24 -11.84 4.63
CA VAL A 186 -9.16 -12.36 5.49
C VAL A 186 -8.01 -12.93 4.65
N ALA A 187 -8.07 -12.78 3.33
CA ALA A 187 -7.12 -13.38 2.41
C ALA A 187 -5.81 -12.60 2.39
N ASP A 188 -4.69 -13.31 2.55
CA ASP A 188 -3.39 -12.79 2.17
C ASP A 188 -3.26 -12.82 0.65
N LEU A 189 -3.31 -11.63 0.02
CA LEU A 189 -3.31 -11.49 -1.44
C LEU A 189 -1.96 -11.80 -2.10
N TYR A 190 -0.93 -12.10 -1.33
CA TYR A 190 0.26 -12.77 -1.87
C TYR A 190 -0.03 -14.22 -2.27
N PHE A 191 -1.01 -14.86 -1.66
CA PHE A 191 -1.34 -16.27 -1.92
C PHE A 191 -2.27 -16.47 -3.08
N VAL A 192 -3.17 -15.53 -3.33
CA VAL A 192 -4.21 -15.64 -4.35
C VAL A 192 -4.37 -14.35 -5.12
N ARG A 193 -4.55 -14.45 -6.44
CA ARG A 193 -4.88 -13.31 -7.29
C ARG A 193 -6.35 -12.92 -7.07
N ILE A 194 -6.60 -11.65 -6.74
CA ILE A 194 -7.95 -11.12 -6.65
C ILE A 194 -8.39 -10.55 -8.03
N PRO A 195 -9.44 -11.11 -8.66
CA PRO A 195 -9.95 -10.56 -9.92
C PRO A 195 -10.90 -9.38 -9.65
N PRO A 196 -11.02 -8.42 -10.58
CA PRO A 196 -11.94 -7.28 -10.48
C PRO A 196 -13.40 -7.68 -10.28
N THR A 197 -13.80 -8.83 -10.81
CA THR A 197 -15.16 -9.40 -10.69
C THR A 197 -15.58 -9.73 -9.25
N ILE A 198 -14.66 -9.66 -8.28
CA ILE A 198 -14.98 -9.85 -6.86
C ILE A 198 -15.30 -8.53 -6.16
N TYR A 199 -14.69 -7.41 -6.58
CA TYR A 199 -14.77 -6.14 -5.84
C TYR A 199 -15.31 -4.96 -6.65
N GLU A 200 -15.29 -5.00 -7.98
CA GLU A 200 -15.84 -3.91 -8.80
C GLU A 200 -17.36 -3.97 -8.88
N VAL A 201 -18.01 -2.83 -8.66
CA VAL A 201 -19.48 -2.72 -8.78
C VAL A 201 -19.92 -3.02 -10.21
N GLY A 202 -20.96 -3.86 -10.33
CA GLY A 202 -21.52 -4.27 -11.63
C GLY A 202 -20.77 -5.42 -12.33
N ARG A 203 -19.72 -5.97 -11.72
CA ARG A 203 -18.92 -7.08 -12.27
C ARG A 203 -18.85 -8.26 -11.30
N HIS A 204 -19.95 -8.95 -11.07
CA HIS A 204 -19.94 -10.08 -10.15
C HIS A 204 -19.84 -11.43 -10.87
N SER A 205 -18.88 -12.26 -10.45
CA SER A 205 -18.69 -13.62 -10.92
C SER A 205 -18.61 -14.59 -9.74
N LEU A 206 -19.63 -15.43 -9.60
CA LEU A 206 -19.63 -16.51 -8.59
C LEU A 206 -18.49 -17.51 -8.83
N PHE A 207 -18.16 -17.79 -10.08
CA PHE A 207 -17.06 -18.70 -10.43
C PHE A 207 -15.72 -18.13 -9.94
N ASP A 208 -15.45 -16.85 -10.15
CA ASP A 208 -14.23 -16.21 -9.68
C ASP A 208 -14.16 -16.16 -8.15
N SER A 209 -15.29 -15.93 -7.48
CA SER A 209 -15.38 -15.95 -6.02
C SER A 209 -15.07 -17.33 -5.45
N LEU A 210 -15.67 -18.39 -6.00
CA LEU A 210 -15.40 -19.77 -5.60
C LEU A 210 -13.94 -20.16 -5.86
N ARG A 211 -13.42 -19.83 -7.03
CA ARG A 211 -12.02 -20.09 -7.39
C ARG A 211 -11.05 -19.36 -6.46
N PHE A 212 -11.32 -18.10 -6.13
CA PHE A 212 -10.53 -17.31 -5.19
C PHE A 212 -10.48 -17.99 -3.82
N CYS A 213 -11.64 -18.35 -3.27
CA CYS A 213 -11.74 -19.03 -1.98
C CYS A 213 -11.02 -20.39 -1.99
N ALA A 214 -11.19 -21.18 -3.04
CA ALA A 214 -10.55 -22.50 -3.14
C ALA A 214 -9.02 -22.39 -3.18
N ILE A 215 -8.46 -21.50 -4.01
CA ILE A 215 -7.00 -21.31 -4.12
C ILE A 215 -6.43 -20.77 -2.80
N TYR A 216 -7.09 -19.76 -2.19
CA TYR A 216 -6.64 -19.20 -0.93
C TYR A 216 -6.63 -20.28 0.17
N THR A 217 -7.72 -21.02 0.30
CA THR A 217 -7.88 -22.10 1.30
C THR A 217 -6.81 -23.19 1.10
N TYR A 218 -6.59 -23.64 -0.13
CA TYR A 218 -5.54 -24.61 -0.45
C TYR A 218 -4.17 -24.12 -0.01
N ARG A 219 -3.77 -22.90 -0.35
CA ARG A 219 -2.45 -22.33 0.04
C ARG A 219 -2.31 -22.11 1.54
N LYS A 220 -3.40 -21.71 2.21
CA LYS A 220 -3.46 -21.60 3.67
C LYS A 220 -3.19 -22.95 4.35
N TYR A 221 -3.81 -24.03 3.85
CA TYR A 221 -3.61 -25.36 4.40
C TYR A 221 -2.24 -25.96 4.04
N GLN A 222 -1.72 -25.70 2.84
CA GLN A 222 -0.33 -26.06 2.52
C GLN A 222 0.65 -25.48 3.56
N ARG A 223 0.49 -24.20 3.92
CA ARG A 223 1.32 -23.58 4.96
C ARG A 223 1.11 -24.22 6.34
N LYS A 224 -0.15 -24.47 6.70
CA LYS A 224 -0.49 -24.98 8.02
C LYS A 224 -0.02 -26.42 8.25
N TRP A 225 -0.18 -27.31 7.27
CA TRP A 225 0.06 -28.74 7.43
C TRP A 225 1.43 -29.19 6.93
N PHE A 226 1.97 -28.51 5.91
CA PHE A 226 3.25 -28.90 5.30
C PHE A 226 4.35 -27.86 5.48
N GLY A 227 4.10 -26.78 6.22
CA GLY A 227 5.07 -25.69 6.40
C GLY A 227 5.41 -24.91 5.12
N TYR A 228 4.77 -25.23 3.99
CA TYR A 228 5.06 -24.59 2.70
C TYR A 228 4.42 -23.22 2.59
N SER A 229 5.24 -22.15 2.60
CA SER A 229 4.81 -20.78 2.38
C SER A 229 5.05 -20.37 0.93
N TYR A 230 4.00 -20.27 0.13
CA TYR A 230 4.08 -19.82 -1.24
C TYR A 230 4.77 -18.44 -1.40
N LYS A 231 4.48 -17.50 -0.50
CA LYS A 231 5.12 -16.18 -0.47
C LYS A 231 6.63 -16.29 -0.28
N GLN A 232 7.06 -17.03 0.73
CA GLN A 232 8.49 -17.22 1.01
C GLN A 232 9.21 -17.94 -0.15
N HIS A 233 8.59 -18.96 -0.71
CA HIS A 233 9.12 -19.67 -1.87
C HIS A 233 9.33 -18.73 -3.06
N CYS A 234 8.34 -17.91 -3.43
CA CYS A 234 8.48 -16.95 -4.52
C CYS A 234 9.53 -15.86 -4.22
N GLN A 235 9.66 -15.43 -2.96
CA GLN A 235 10.69 -14.47 -2.56
C GLN A 235 12.10 -15.07 -2.65
N GLN A 236 12.29 -16.31 -2.22
CA GLN A 236 13.57 -17.04 -2.37
C GLN A 236 13.93 -17.21 -3.85
N LYS A 237 12.97 -17.61 -4.66
CA LYS A 237 13.14 -17.74 -6.11
C LYS A 237 13.58 -16.42 -6.76
N PHE A 238 12.99 -15.30 -6.35
CA PHE A 238 13.40 -13.97 -6.81
C PHE A 238 14.86 -13.68 -6.47
N GLN A 239 15.32 -14.03 -5.27
CA GLN A 239 16.72 -13.84 -4.90
C GLN A 239 17.67 -14.73 -5.76
N GLN A 240 17.27 -15.96 -6.03
CA GLN A 240 18.04 -16.87 -6.90
C GLN A 240 18.14 -16.31 -8.34
N LEU A 241 17.03 -15.83 -8.90
CA LEU A 241 17.00 -15.20 -10.23
C LEU A 241 17.89 -13.94 -10.31
N LYS A 242 17.98 -13.16 -9.23
CA LYS A 242 18.89 -12.02 -9.14
C LYS A 242 20.38 -12.39 -9.12
N GLN A 243 20.71 -13.53 -8.53
CA GLN A 243 22.09 -13.98 -8.41
C GLN A 243 22.62 -14.64 -9.71
N SER A 244 21.72 -15.05 -10.60
CA SER A 244 22.05 -15.67 -11.90
C SER A 244 22.27 -14.66 -13.03
N LEU A 245 22.18 -13.37 -12.75
CA LEU A 245 22.49 -12.25 -13.64
C LEU A 245 23.85 -11.63 -13.30
#